data_034dd2c54c2fb58531172e9eeb43d8d5
#
_entry.id   034dd2c54c2fb58531172e9eeb43d8d5
#
_cell.length_a   1.000
_cell.length_b   1.000
_cell.length_c   1.000
_cell.angle_alpha   90.00
_cell.angle_beta   90.00
_cell.angle_gamma   90.00
#
_symmetry.space_group_name_H-M   'P 1'
#
loop_
_entity.id
_entity.type
_entity.pdbx_description
1 polymer ?
#
loop_
_entity_poly.entity_id
_entity_poly.type
_entity_poly.pdbx_seq_one_letter_code
_entity_poly.pdbx_strand_id
1 'polypeptide(L)'
;MAAIALCASSAAPGADQPPICADRPGKATGTCIVPTGHWQIETGLADWSEQDGGGERDTSLAIGETTIKYGLTDRSNIEVDVAPWQRATSHFAGAHESDSGFGDINVLFKQLLTSAAAPWQVAALPLVKIPTASHSLGNGKWEGGLLIPIGYSIPKTKLGIGLTPEIDWAADADGAGHHAAMAQVVSLGWAASEKLNLSAELWGAWDWDPAGTTRQASADGSVAYLLGNDVQLDAGANLGLNRVTPDVELYGGVSVRF
;
A
#
# COMPACT_ATOMS: atom_id res chain seq x y z
N MET A 1 -17.06 10.32 -16.17
CA MET A 1 -16.61 10.93 -14.89
C MET A 1 -16.00 9.82 -14.08
N ALA A 2 -14.71 9.56 -14.31
CA ALA A 2 -14.01 8.58 -13.51
C ALA A 2 -13.54 9.27 -12.24
N ALA A 3 -14.00 8.78 -11.17
CA ALA A 3 -13.62 9.18 -9.85
C ALA A 3 -12.26 8.56 -9.51
N ILE A 4 -11.42 9.30 -8.85
CA ILE A 4 -10.84 8.75 -7.63
C ILE A 4 -12.09 8.22 -6.94
N ALA A 5 -12.22 6.88 -6.81
CA ALA A 5 -13.51 6.25 -6.61
C ALA A 5 -14.24 6.84 -5.41
N LEU A 6 -15.18 7.69 -5.68
CA LEU A 6 -16.27 7.98 -4.77
C LEU A 6 -17.08 6.69 -4.67
N CYS A 7 -16.89 5.92 -3.61
CA CYS A 7 -17.83 4.89 -3.23
C CYS A 7 -19.18 5.54 -2.94
N ALA A 8 -20.00 5.65 -3.94
CA ALA A 8 -21.39 6.07 -3.78
C ALA A 8 -22.29 4.86 -3.96
N SER A 9 -23.00 4.57 -2.91
CA SER A 9 -24.29 3.89 -2.81
C SER A 9 -24.37 2.39 -2.92
N SER A 10 -25.06 1.83 -1.94
CA SER A 10 -25.79 0.57 -2.01
C SER A 10 -26.57 0.44 -3.33
N ALA A 11 -26.01 -0.27 -4.31
CA ALA A 11 -26.71 -0.61 -5.52
C ALA A 11 -27.70 -1.72 -5.20
N ALA A 12 -28.94 -1.56 -5.65
CA ALA A 12 -29.91 -2.63 -5.69
C ALA A 12 -29.38 -3.78 -6.58
N PRO A 13 -29.76 -5.07 -6.34
CA PRO A 13 -29.34 -6.17 -7.17
C PRO A 13 -29.70 -5.91 -8.63
N GLY A 14 -28.70 -5.76 -9.50
CA GLY A 14 -28.87 -5.50 -10.94
C GLY A 14 -28.46 -4.12 -11.43
N ALA A 15 -28.02 -3.20 -10.57
CA ALA A 15 -27.34 -1.98 -11.01
C ALA A 15 -25.87 -2.28 -11.34
N ASP A 16 -25.34 -1.68 -12.43
CA ASP A 16 -23.90 -1.78 -12.75
C ASP A 16 -23.07 -1.32 -11.56
N GLN A 17 -22.25 -2.19 -11.03
CA GLN A 17 -21.34 -1.88 -9.91
C GLN A 17 -20.38 -0.76 -10.35
N PRO A 18 -20.04 0.19 -9.45
CA PRO A 18 -19.02 1.17 -9.77
C PRO A 18 -17.67 0.45 -10.06
N PRO A 19 -16.78 1.07 -10.84
CA PRO A 19 -15.46 0.51 -11.09
C PRO A 19 -14.75 0.12 -9.79
N ILE A 20 -13.95 -0.95 -9.87
CA ILE A 20 -13.09 -1.40 -8.77
C ILE A 20 -12.26 -0.22 -8.25
N CYS A 21 -12.12 -0.13 -6.94
CA CYS A 21 -11.26 0.84 -6.26
C CYS A 21 -10.22 0.05 -5.48
N ALA A 22 -9.07 -0.16 -6.09
CA ALA A 22 -7.93 -0.82 -5.47
C ALA A 22 -7.10 0.18 -4.65
N ASP A 23 -6.41 -0.30 -3.61
CA ASP A 23 -5.39 0.49 -2.92
C ASP A 23 -4.10 0.54 -3.74
N ARG A 24 -3.86 -0.46 -4.61
CA ARG A 24 -2.80 -0.41 -5.61
C ARG A 24 -3.10 0.66 -6.68
N PRO A 25 -2.06 1.24 -7.35
CA PRO A 25 -0.63 0.89 -7.29
C PRO A 25 0.20 1.70 -6.29
N GLY A 26 -0.27 2.84 -5.79
CA GLY A 26 0.53 3.77 -4.97
C GLY A 26 0.77 3.31 -3.52
N LYS A 27 1.55 4.10 -2.79
CA LYS A 27 1.70 3.97 -1.34
C LYS A 27 0.50 4.55 -0.57
N ALA A 28 -0.24 5.48 -1.18
CA ALA A 28 -1.44 6.03 -0.57
C ALA A 28 -2.58 5.00 -0.55
N THR A 29 -3.07 4.69 0.63
CA THR A 29 -4.25 3.84 0.81
C THR A 29 -5.52 4.62 0.55
N GLY A 30 -6.44 4.04 -0.23
CA GLY A 30 -7.75 4.63 -0.54
C GLY A 30 -8.75 4.52 0.61
N THR A 31 -9.79 5.37 0.56
CA THR A 31 -10.90 5.33 1.52
C THR A 31 -12.03 4.40 1.10
N CYS A 32 -11.92 3.77 -0.06
CA CYS A 32 -12.95 2.91 -0.63
C CYS A 32 -13.15 1.64 0.19
N ILE A 33 -14.41 1.19 0.20
CA ILE A 33 -14.80 -0.08 0.82
C ILE A 33 -15.21 -1.05 -0.30
N VAL A 34 -14.76 -2.28 -0.19
CA VAL A 34 -15.23 -3.37 -1.07
C VAL A 34 -16.74 -3.56 -0.84
N PRO A 35 -17.57 -3.64 -1.90
CA PRO A 35 -19.02 -3.83 -1.74
C PRO A 35 -19.35 -5.04 -0.87
N THR A 36 -20.39 -4.91 -0.05
CA THR A 36 -20.81 -5.96 0.89
C THR A 36 -20.99 -7.31 0.18
N GLY A 37 -20.36 -8.34 0.73
CA GLY A 37 -20.43 -9.72 0.22
C GLY A 37 -19.51 -10.02 -0.97
N HIS A 38 -18.73 -9.03 -1.44
CA HIS A 38 -17.77 -9.20 -2.53
C HIS A 38 -16.37 -9.46 -1.99
N TRP A 39 -15.59 -10.16 -2.79
CA TRP A 39 -14.15 -10.31 -2.62
C TRP A 39 -13.42 -9.40 -3.59
N GLN A 40 -12.28 -8.88 -3.16
CA GLN A 40 -11.33 -8.17 -4.01
C GLN A 40 -9.93 -8.70 -3.72
N ILE A 41 -9.20 -9.05 -4.77
CA ILE A 41 -7.82 -9.53 -4.67
C ILE A 41 -6.94 -8.57 -5.45
N GLU A 42 -5.93 -8.05 -4.79
CA GLU A 42 -4.94 -7.13 -5.36
C GLU A 42 -3.58 -7.79 -5.28
N THR A 43 -2.98 -8.12 -6.43
CA THR A 43 -1.71 -8.86 -6.48
C THR A 43 -0.64 -8.05 -7.20
N GLY A 44 0.47 -7.80 -6.50
CA GLY A 44 1.74 -7.37 -7.09
C GLY A 44 2.36 -8.54 -7.83
N LEU A 45 2.41 -8.47 -9.15
CA LEU A 45 3.04 -9.52 -9.96
C LEU A 45 4.54 -9.57 -9.73
N ALA A 46 5.18 -8.40 -9.63
CA ALA A 46 6.55 -8.21 -9.22
C ALA A 46 6.71 -6.82 -8.60
N ASP A 47 7.58 -6.74 -7.61
CA ASP A 47 8.07 -5.53 -6.98
C ASP A 47 9.58 -5.68 -6.81
N TRP A 48 10.36 -4.81 -7.42
CA TRP A 48 11.80 -4.82 -7.37
C TRP A 48 12.33 -3.48 -6.92
N SER A 49 13.26 -3.50 -5.98
CA SER A 49 13.95 -2.29 -5.53
C SER A 49 15.46 -2.47 -5.48
N GLU A 50 16.17 -1.34 -5.61
CA GLU A 50 17.62 -1.25 -5.52
C GLU A 50 18.02 -0.04 -4.70
N GLN A 51 19.02 -0.24 -3.85
CA GLN A 51 19.71 0.81 -3.11
C GLN A 51 21.21 0.61 -3.30
N ASP A 52 21.92 1.66 -3.77
CA ASP A 52 23.36 1.64 -3.98
C ASP A 52 23.99 2.79 -3.18
N GLY A 53 24.80 2.47 -2.20
CA GLY A 53 25.42 3.48 -1.35
C GLY A 53 26.52 2.92 -0.46
N GLY A 54 27.57 3.75 -0.21
CA GLY A 54 28.62 3.38 0.73
C GLY A 54 29.51 2.19 0.33
N GLY A 55 29.43 1.72 -0.92
CA GLY A 55 30.11 0.52 -1.39
C GLY A 55 29.31 -0.77 -1.13
N GLU A 56 28.06 -0.65 -0.76
CA GLU A 56 27.08 -1.69 -0.60
C GLU A 56 25.95 -1.50 -1.63
N ARG A 57 25.48 -2.59 -2.20
CA ARG A 57 24.35 -2.62 -3.11
C ARG A 57 23.33 -3.65 -2.63
N ASP A 58 22.18 -3.16 -2.25
CA ASP A 58 21.07 -3.97 -1.80
C ASP A 58 19.99 -4.02 -2.86
N THR A 59 19.45 -5.20 -3.10
CA THR A 59 18.29 -5.39 -3.98
C THR A 59 17.24 -6.23 -3.29
N SER A 60 15.99 -5.88 -3.49
CA SER A 60 14.87 -6.74 -3.10
C SER A 60 14.00 -7.07 -4.30
N LEU A 61 13.37 -8.23 -4.24
CA LEU A 61 12.38 -8.67 -5.21
C LEU A 61 11.28 -9.43 -4.49
N ALA A 62 10.05 -8.95 -4.61
CA ALA A 62 8.87 -9.66 -4.15
C ALA A 62 8.00 -10.09 -5.34
N ILE A 63 7.41 -11.28 -5.26
CA ILE A 63 6.55 -11.84 -6.30
C ILE A 63 5.26 -12.33 -5.67
N GLY A 64 4.14 -11.86 -6.23
CA GLY A 64 2.82 -12.31 -5.82
C GLY A 64 2.36 -11.73 -4.49
N GLU A 65 2.91 -10.61 -4.02
CA GLU A 65 2.37 -9.90 -2.86
C GLU A 65 0.90 -9.61 -3.06
N THR A 66 0.07 -10.10 -2.16
CA THR A 66 -1.37 -10.11 -2.38
C THR A 66 -2.13 -9.60 -1.16
N THR A 67 -3.00 -8.63 -1.39
CA THR A 67 -4.04 -8.22 -0.44
C THR A 67 -5.36 -8.88 -0.83
N ILE A 68 -5.93 -9.66 0.08
CA ILE A 68 -7.25 -10.28 -0.04
C ILE A 68 -8.21 -9.47 0.81
N LYS A 69 -9.26 -8.92 0.19
CA LYS A 69 -10.27 -8.06 0.85
C LYS A 69 -11.65 -8.68 0.76
N TYR A 70 -12.42 -8.54 1.83
CA TYR A 70 -13.83 -8.96 1.86
C TYR A 70 -14.70 -7.84 2.42
N GLY A 71 -15.73 -7.44 1.67
CA GLY A 71 -16.71 -6.45 2.08
C GLY A 71 -17.68 -7.00 3.14
N LEU A 72 -17.53 -6.49 4.37
CA LEU A 72 -18.37 -6.90 5.51
C LEU A 72 -19.69 -6.11 5.55
N THR A 73 -19.59 -4.81 5.32
CA THR A 73 -20.72 -3.88 5.27
C THR A 73 -20.46 -2.81 4.22
N ASP A 74 -21.41 -1.95 3.92
CA ASP A 74 -21.23 -0.80 3.02
C ASP A 74 -20.17 0.22 3.51
N ARG A 75 -19.62 0.01 4.72
CA ARG A 75 -18.68 0.91 5.37
C ARG A 75 -17.45 0.22 5.93
N SER A 76 -17.32 -1.09 5.79
CA SER A 76 -16.20 -1.83 6.35
C SER A 76 -15.84 -3.06 5.52
N ASN A 77 -14.55 -3.36 5.46
CA ASN A 77 -14.01 -4.61 4.96
C ASN A 77 -12.87 -5.10 5.85
N ILE A 78 -12.60 -6.39 5.77
CA ILE A 78 -11.41 -7.02 6.32
C ILE A 78 -10.41 -7.26 5.18
N GLU A 79 -9.13 -7.11 5.49
CA GLU A 79 -8.04 -7.28 4.53
C GLU A 79 -6.96 -8.19 5.13
N VAL A 80 -6.35 -9.00 4.30
CA VAL A 80 -5.22 -9.85 4.66
C VAL A 80 -4.14 -9.69 3.60
N ASP A 81 -2.96 -9.23 4.02
CA ASP A 81 -1.80 -9.12 3.15
C ASP A 81 -0.89 -10.33 3.34
N VAL A 82 -0.42 -10.88 2.25
CA VAL A 82 0.53 -11.99 2.21
C VAL A 82 1.63 -11.70 1.18
N ALA A 83 2.87 -12.05 1.52
CA ALA A 83 4.00 -12.01 0.61
C ALA A 83 4.53 -13.45 0.41
N PRO A 84 4.00 -14.19 -0.58
CA PRO A 84 4.29 -15.62 -0.74
C PRO A 84 5.74 -15.89 -1.11
N TRP A 85 6.40 -14.96 -1.75
CA TRP A 85 7.83 -15.08 -2.03
C TRP A 85 8.50 -13.72 -2.14
N GLN A 86 9.60 -13.58 -1.43
CA GLN A 86 10.49 -12.42 -1.53
C GLN A 86 11.94 -12.84 -1.43
N ARG A 87 12.83 -12.03 -1.99
CA ARG A 87 14.29 -12.20 -1.94
C ARG A 87 14.94 -10.87 -1.60
N ALA A 88 15.82 -10.89 -0.62
CA ALA A 88 16.77 -9.82 -0.34
C ALA A 88 18.18 -10.26 -0.74
N THR A 89 18.95 -9.37 -1.33
CA THR A 89 20.32 -9.63 -1.76
C THR A 89 21.19 -8.44 -1.43
N SER A 90 22.32 -8.66 -0.79
CA SER A 90 23.32 -7.64 -0.47
C SER A 90 24.67 -7.98 -1.09
N HIS A 91 25.33 -6.96 -1.65
CA HIS A 91 26.67 -7.03 -2.19
C HIS A 91 27.55 -6.01 -1.46
N PHE A 92 28.51 -6.48 -0.68
CA PHE A 92 29.45 -5.63 0.05
C PHE A 92 30.88 -6.17 -0.01
N ALA A 93 31.84 -5.33 -0.36
CA ALA A 93 33.28 -5.65 -0.38
C ALA A 93 33.63 -6.98 -1.13
N GLY A 94 32.85 -7.32 -2.17
CA GLY A 94 33.02 -8.56 -2.95
C GLY A 94 32.35 -9.79 -2.33
N ALA A 95 31.74 -9.69 -1.18
CA ALA A 95 30.82 -10.69 -0.63
C ALA A 95 29.42 -10.55 -1.27
N HIS A 96 28.72 -11.67 -1.31
CA HIS A 96 27.35 -11.74 -1.82
C HIS A 96 26.51 -12.56 -0.84
N GLU A 97 25.48 -11.94 -0.29
CA GLU A 97 24.52 -12.61 0.59
C GLU A 97 23.14 -12.54 -0.06
N SER A 98 22.37 -13.61 0.03
CA SER A 98 21.02 -13.65 -0.52
C SER A 98 20.14 -14.58 0.30
N ASP A 99 19.01 -14.04 0.76
CA ASP A 99 17.96 -14.78 1.43
C ASP A 99 16.66 -14.71 0.65
N SER A 100 15.85 -15.78 0.72
CA SER A 100 14.54 -15.80 0.10
C SER A 100 13.56 -16.64 0.90
N GLY A 101 12.29 -16.30 0.83
CA GLY A 101 11.27 -17.02 1.55
C GLY A 101 9.92 -16.29 1.57
N PHE A 102 9.09 -16.70 2.50
CA PHE A 102 7.77 -16.12 2.76
C PHE A 102 7.90 -14.90 3.67
N GLY A 103 7.04 -13.88 3.46
CA GLY A 103 6.96 -12.68 4.28
C GLY A 103 6.01 -12.79 5.47
N ASP A 104 5.89 -11.72 6.23
CA ASP A 104 4.89 -11.62 7.31
C ASP A 104 3.47 -11.49 6.74
N ILE A 105 2.49 -11.92 7.52
CA ILE A 105 1.07 -11.74 7.21
C ILE A 105 0.57 -10.53 7.99
N ASN A 106 -0.11 -9.58 7.32
CA ASN A 106 -0.84 -8.51 7.96
C ASN A 106 -2.34 -8.78 7.91
N VAL A 107 -3.03 -8.44 8.99
CA VAL A 107 -4.50 -8.43 9.05
C VAL A 107 -4.96 -7.03 9.36
N LEU A 108 -5.82 -6.47 8.50
CA LEU A 108 -6.32 -5.11 8.62
C LEU A 108 -7.85 -5.11 8.64
N PHE A 109 -8.40 -4.11 9.28
CA PHE A 109 -9.83 -3.84 9.27
C PHE A 109 -10.07 -2.40 8.83
N LYS A 110 -10.62 -2.21 7.63
CA LYS A 110 -10.94 -0.87 7.10
C LYS A 110 -12.35 -0.46 7.49
N GLN A 111 -12.48 0.70 8.10
CA GLN A 111 -13.76 1.32 8.46
C GLN A 111 -13.86 2.73 7.89
N LEU A 112 -14.83 2.97 7.02
CA LEU A 112 -15.17 4.32 6.54
C LEU A 112 -15.87 5.10 7.67
N LEU A 113 -15.27 6.22 8.09
CA LEU A 113 -15.75 7.05 9.21
C LEU A 113 -16.72 8.14 8.77
N THR A 114 -16.56 8.65 7.55
CA THR A 114 -17.42 9.71 6.97
C THR A 114 -18.55 9.11 6.14
N SER A 115 -19.48 9.97 5.71
CA SER A 115 -20.48 9.56 4.70
C SER A 115 -19.79 9.33 3.35
N ALA A 116 -20.20 8.28 2.62
CA ALA A 116 -19.75 8.04 1.25
C ALA A 116 -20.08 9.18 0.27
N ALA A 117 -21.07 10.01 0.58
CA ALA A 117 -21.44 11.17 -0.22
C ALA A 117 -20.68 12.46 0.15
N ALA A 118 -19.80 12.42 1.16
CA ALA A 118 -19.02 13.58 1.56
C ALA A 118 -17.97 13.92 0.48
N PRO A 119 -17.68 15.23 0.24
CA PRO A 119 -16.65 15.62 -0.73
C PRO A 119 -15.25 15.22 -0.29
N TRP A 120 -15.06 14.95 0.98
CA TRP A 120 -13.88 14.37 1.57
C TRP A 120 -14.28 13.15 2.41
N GLN A 121 -13.48 12.14 2.38
CA GLN A 121 -13.71 10.87 3.06
C GLN A 121 -12.55 10.55 3.99
N VAL A 122 -12.85 9.90 5.10
CA VAL A 122 -11.85 9.43 6.07
C VAL A 122 -12.19 7.99 6.40
N ALA A 123 -11.17 7.13 6.41
CA ALA A 123 -11.27 5.79 6.93
C ALA A 123 -10.23 5.56 8.02
N ALA A 124 -10.41 4.51 8.80
CA ALA A 124 -9.44 4.02 9.76
C ALA A 124 -9.13 2.55 9.44
N LEU A 125 -7.84 2.21 9.46
CA LEU A 125 -7.34 0.86 9.21
C LEU A 125 -6.38 0.47 10.34
N PRO A 126 -6.85 -0.04 11.49
CA PRO A 126 -5.98 -0.77 12.39
C PRO A 126 -5.42 -2.02 11.69
N LEU A 127 -4.14 -2.29 11.94
CA LEU A 127 -3.43 -3.45 11.42
C LEU A 127 -2.71 -4.22 12.53
N VAL A 128 -2.53 -5.51 12.29
CA VAL A 128 -1.70 -6.39 13.11
C VAL A 128 -0.81 -7.21 12.16
N LYS A 129 0.50 -7.16 12.38
CA LYS A 129 1.48 -8.01 11.72
C LYS A 129 1.68 -9.29 12.52
N ILE A 130 1.51 -10.43 11.86
CA ILE A 130 1.74 -11.77 12.42
C ILE A 130 3.12 -12.22 11.93
N PRO A 131 4.05 -12.58 12.84
CA PRO A 131 5.41 -12.94 12.49
C PRO A 131 5.49 -14.34 11.85
N THR A 132 5.14 -14.43 10.57
CA THR A 132 5.12 -15.66 9.78
C THR A 132 6.28 -15.76 8.79
N ALA A 133 7.04 -14.67 8.61
CA ALA A 133 8.13 -14.61 7.66
C ALA A 133 9.20 -15.68 7.92
N SER A 134 9.88 -16.05 6.85
CA SER A 134 11.11 -16.86 6.94
C SER A 134 12.15 -16.14 7.79
N HIS A 135 12.92 -16.89 8.57
CA HIS A 135 13.77 -16.38 9.65
C HIS A 135 14.73 -15.23 9.24
N SER A 136 15.21 -15.24 8.01
CA SER A 136 16.11 -14.22 7.47
C SER A 136 15.40 -12.99 6.87
N LEU A 137 14.06 -13.02 6.75
CA LEU A 137 13.26 -11.97 6.10
C LEU A 137 12.31 -11.25 7.05
N GLY A 138 12.12 -11.76 8.24
CA GLY A 138 11.27 -11.16 9.27
C GLY A 138 12.00 -11.02 10.60
N ASN A 139 11.48 -10.16 11.47
CA ASN A 139 12.02 -9.96 12.82
C ASN A 139 11.44 -10.94 13.87
N GLY A 140 10.47 -11.78 13.49
CA GLY A 140 9.83 -12.76 14.36
C GLY A 140 8.98 -12.13 15.50
N LYS A 141 8.59 -10.87 15.38
CA LYS A 141 7.85 -10.11 16.38
C LYS A 141 6.47 -9.70 15.89
N TRP A 142 5.52 -9.67 16.80
CA TRP A 142 4.23 -9.04 16.58
C TRP A 142 4.40 -7.53 16.52
N GLU A 143 3.78 -6.90 15.55
CA GLU A 143 3.72 -5.45 15.41
C GLU A 143 2.29 -5.03 15.08
N GLY A 144 2.01 -3.74 15.16
CA GLY A 144 0.70 -3.25 14.84
C GLY A 144 0.74 -1.78 14.48
N GLY A 145 -0.31 -1.30 13.85
CA GLY A 145 -0.37 0.07 13.40
C GLY A 145 -1.79 0.56 13.17
N LEU A 146 -1.89 1.81 12.80
CA LEU A 146 -3.12 2.47 12.41
C LEU A 146 -2.86 3.42 11.26
N LEU A 147 -3.48 3.15 10.11
CA LEU A 147 -3.55 4.07 8.99
C LEU A 147 -4.86 4.86 9.04
N ILE A 148 -4.81 6.13 8.64
CA ILE A 148 -6.00 6.99 8.55
C ILE A 148 -6.06 7.62 7.16
N PRO A 149 -6.48 6.87 6.13
CA PRO A 149 -6.65 7.42 4.79
C PRO A 149 -7.67 8.56 4.77
N ILE A 150 -7.30 9.65 4.10
CA ILE A 150 -8.13 10.82 3.86
C ILE A 150 -8.13 11.11 2.37
N GLY A 151 -9.29 11.09 1.74
CA GLY A 151 -9.47 11.39 0.31
C GLY A 151 -10.31 12.65 0.11
N TYR A 152 -9.90 13.51 -0.80
CA TYR A 152 -10.67 14.69 -1.22
C TYR A 152 -10.76 14.76 -2.75
N SER A 153 -11.98 14.63 -3.28
CA SER A 153 -12.23 14.82 -4.71
C SER A 153 -12.45 16.30 -5.00
N ILE A 154 -11.60 16.91 -5.82
CA ILE A 154 -11.69 18.33 -6.15
C ILE A 154 -12.92 18.56 -7.06
N PRO A 155 -13.95 19.27 -6.59
CA PRO A 155 -15.20 19.42 -7.34
C PRO A 155 -15.00 20.01 -8.75
N LYS A 156 -15.73 19.46 -9.73
CA LYS A 156 -15.69 19.90 -11.14
C LYS A 156 -14.35 19.69 -11.85
N THR A 157 -13.45 18.90 -11.27
CA THR A 157 -12.19 18.49 -11.88
C THR A 157 -12.12 16.96 -11.99
N LYS A 158 -11.06 16.46 -12.57
CA LYS A 158 -10.70 15.04 -12.58
C LYS A 158 -9.56 14.76 -11.59
N LEU A 159 -9.32 15.65 -10.65
CA LEU A 159 -8.24 15.56 -9.68
C LEU A 159 -8.77 15.19 -8.31
N GLY A 160 -7.94 14.52 -7.54
CA GLY A 160 -8.16 14.24 -6.14
C GLY A 160 -6.87 14.28 -5.35
N ILE A 161 -6.99 14.56 -4.07
CA ILE A 161 -5.89 14.58 -3.11
C ILE A 161 -6.12 13.46 -2.12
N GLY A 162 -5.08 12.69 -1.86
CA GLY A 162 -5.02 11.66 -0.83
C GLY A 162 -3.98 12.00 0.23
N LEU A 163 -4.29 11.67 1.47
CA LEU A 163 -3.35 11.69 2.60
C LEU A 163 -3.50 10.35 3.32
N THR A 164 -2.37 9.73 3.67
CA THR A 164 -2.37 8.50 4.48
C THR A 164 -1.36 8.65 5.61
N PRO A 165 -1.73 9.29 6.74
CA PRO A 165 -0.94 9.20 7.95
C PRO A 165 -1.04 7.79 8.54
N GLU A 166 0.09 7.30 9.03
CA GLU A 166 0.26 5.99 9.66
C GLU A 166 1.09 6.14 10.92
N ILE A 167 0.73 5.41 11.95
CA ILE A 167 1.52 5.26 13.18
C ILE A 167 1.62 3.78 13.52
N ASP A 168 2.83 3.34 13.87
CA ASP A 168 3.15 1.96 14.13
C ASP A 168 3.76 1.76 15.50
N TRP A 169 3.50 0.60 16.03
CA TRP A 169 4.14 -0.01 17.19
C TRP A 169 5.08 -1.08 16.64
N ALA A 170 6.29 -0.66 16.31
CA ALA A 170 7.33 -1.47 15.65
C ALA A 170 8.24 -2.12 16.69
N ALA A 171 8.76 -3.31 16.40
CA ALA A 171 9.70 -4.00 17.28
C ALA A 171 11.08 -3.34 17.25
N ASP A 172 11.72 -3.19 18.41
CA ASP A 172 13.09 -2.71 18.50
C ASP A 172 14.07 -3.63 17.76
N ALA A 173 15.10 -3.07 17.15
CA ALA A 173 16.11 -3.80 16.39
C ALA A 173 16.83 -4.87 17.25
N ASP A 174 16.94 -4.66 18.56
CA ASP A 174 17.50 -5.65 19.51
C ASP A 174 16.49 -6.75 19.91
N GLY A 175 15.24 -6.63 19.47
CA GLY A 175 14.15 -7.54 19.74
C GLY A 175 13.65 -7.54 21.18
N ALA A 176 14.06 -6.60 22.03
CA ALA A 176 13.72 -6.58 23.46
C ALA A 176 12.46 -5.74 23.78
N GLY A 177 12.05 -4.84 22.91
CA GLY A 177 10.92 -3.95 23.12
C GLY A 177 10.22 -3.56 21.82
N HIS A 178 9.53 -2.43 21.88
CA HIS A 178 8.85 -1.81 20.76
C HIS A 178 8.95 -0.28 20.89
N HIS A 179 8.97 0.39 19.76
CA HIS A 179 8.99 1.84 19.65
C HIS A 179 7.91 2.33 18.71
N ALA A 180 7.72 3.63 18.65
CA ALA A 180 6.83 4.25 17.68
C ALA A 180 7.57 4.47 16.36
N ALA A 181 6.88 4.16 15.26
CA ALA A 181 7.25 4.62 13.93
C ALA A 181 6.06 5.36 13.31
N MET A 182 6.27 6.16 12.28
CA MET A 182 5.21 6.81 11.54
C MET A 182 5.55 6.93 10.06
N ALA A 183 4.53 6.95 9.22
CA ALA A 183 4.67 7.30 7.83
C ALA A 183 3.58 8.29 7.40
N GLN A 184 3.84 9.01 6.31
CA GLN A 184 2.89 9.89 5.66
C GLN A 184 3.03 9.82 4.16
N VAL A 185 1.92 9.59 3.48
CA VAL A 185 1.81 9.77 2.03
C VAL A 185 0.95 10.97 1.72
N VAL A 186 1.37 11.77 0.74
CA VAL A 186 0.57 12.82 0.10
C VAL A 186 0.46 12.46 -1.37
N SER A 187 -0.76 12.26 -1.86
CA SER A 187 -1.04 11.80 -3.22
C SER A 187 -1.86 12.82 -3.99
N LEU A 188 -1.50 13.02 -5.26
CA LEU A 188 -2.31 13.72 -6.26
C LEU A 188 -2.71 12.74 -7.35
N GLY A 189 -3.99 12.41 -7.43
CA GLY A 189 -4.56 11.55 -8.45
C GLY A 189 -5.21 12.34 -9.58
N TRP A 190 -5.10 11.82 -10.81
CA TRP A 190 -5.74 12.34 -12.00
C TRP A 190 -6.45 11.25 -12.81
N ALA A 191 -7.78 11.33 -12.89
CA ALA A 191 -8.57 10.50 -13.80
C ALA A 191 -8.43 11.01 -15.24
N ALA A 192 -7.33 10.64 -15.93
CA ALA A 192 -7.01 11.10 -17.29
C ALA A 192 -8.11 10.71 -18.28
N SER A 193 -8.69 9.49 -18.13
CA SER A 193 -9.87 9.04 -18.87
C SER A 193 -10.82 8.24 -17.96
N GLU A 194 -11.85 7.62 -18.51
CA GLU A 194 -12.75 6.71 -17.78
C GLU A 194 -12.03 5.42 -17.33
N LYS A 195 -10.93 5.06 -17.99
CA LYS A 195 -10.17 3.84 -17.74
C LYS A 195 -8.76 4.09 -17.22
N LEU A 196 -8.21 5.30 -17.40
CA LEU A 196 -6.82 5.59 -17.09
C LEU A 196 -6.74 6.56 -15.92
N ASN A 197 -6.11 6.12 -14.84
CA ASN A 197 -5.78 6.94 -13.68
C ASN A 197 -4.26 7.04 -13.55
N LEU A 198 -3.78 8.22 -13.22
CA LEU A 198 -2.39 8.52 -12.93
C LEU A 198 -2.30 9.07 -11.52
N SER A 199 -1.21 8.78 -10.82
CA SER A 199 -0.92 9.41 -9.52
C SER A 199 0.53 9.85 -9.43
N ALA A 200 0.73 10.89 -8.63
CA ALA A 200 2.03 11.34 -8.15
C ALA A 200 1.96 11.47 -6.64
N GLU A 201 2.96 10.96 -5.94
CA GLU A 201 2.97 10.90 -4.49
C GLU A 201 4.30 11.39 -3.92
N LEU A 202 4.24 11.89 -2.69
CA LEU A 202 5.39 12.09 -1.82
C LEU A 202 5.17 11.25 -0.56
N TRP A 203 6.13 10.43 -0.26
CA TRP A 203 6.13 9.58 0.94
C TRP A 203 7.30 9.95 1.84
N GLY A 204 7.07 9.86 3.15
CA GLY A 204 8.10 9.98 4.17
C GLY A 204 7.79 9.09 5.35
N ALA A 205 8.85 8.51 5.96
CA ALA A 205 8.74 7.68 7.15
C ALA A 205 9.80 8.09 8.19
N TRP A 206 9.42 7.93 9.45
CA TRP A 206 10.26 8.17 10.62
C TRP A 206 10.14 6.98 11.55
N ASP A 207 11.25 6.35 11.82
CA ASP A 207 11.38 5.23 12.72
C ASP A 207 12.28 5.66 13.89
N TRP A 208 11.72 5.65 15.10
CA TRP A 208 12.41 6.09 16.33
C TRP A 208 12.94 4.92 17.16
N ASP A 209 13.58 3.96 16.48
CA ASP A 209 14.23 2.84 17.15
C ASP A 209 15.25 3.33 18.19
N PRO A 210 15.30 2.73 19.41
CA PRO A 210 16.31 3.07 20.42
C PRO A 210 17.75 2.91 19.94
N ALA A 211 18.02 2.02 18.97
CA ALA A 211 19.34 1.83 18.36
C ALA A 211 19.73 2.96 17.39
N GLY A 212 18.76 3.71 16.88
CA GLY A 212 18.98 4.84 15.98
C GLY A 212 17.76 5.21 15.14
N THR A 213 17.50 6.51 15.02
CA THR A 213 16.38 7.00 14.21
C THR A 213 16.68 6.91 12.72
N THR A 214 15.80 6.25 11.97
CA THR A 214 15.81 6.21 10.51
C THR A 214 14.77 7.16 9.93
N ARG A 215 15.11 7.82 8.81
CA ARG A 215 14.20 8.71 8.08
C ARG A 215 14.29 8.42 6.60
N GLN A 216 13.18 8.02 6.00
CA GLN A 216 13.09 7.71 4.58
C GLN A 216 12.17 8.69 3.87
N ALA A 217 12.38 8.90 2.58
CA ALA A 217 11.51 9.71 1.75
C ALA A 217 11.64 9.29 0.28
N SER A 218 10.51 9.27 -0.45
CA SER A 218 10.46 9.02 -1.88
C SER A 218 9.50 9.97 -2.61
N ALA A 219 9.72 10.09 -3.92
CA ALA A 219 8.77 10.68 -4.87
C ALA A 219 8.34 9.56 -5.82
N ASP A 220 7.04 9.38 -5.94
CA ASP A 220 6.46 8.19 -6.51
C ASP A 220 5.51 8.58 -7.66
N GLY A 221 5.42 7.72 -8.66
CA GLY A 221 4.50 7.90 -9.78
C GLY A 221 3.91 6.59 -10.23
N SER A 222 2.61 6.58 -10.53
CA SER A 222 1.95 5.34 -10.91
C SER A 222 0.82 5.53 -11.91
N VAL A 223 0.45 4.42 -12.55
CA VAL A 223 -0.62 4.32 -13.53
C VAL A 223 -1.51 3.12 -13.21
N ALA A 224 -2.83 3.32 -13.25
CA ALA A 224 -3.82 2.26 -13.18
C ALA A 224 -4.73 2.30 -14.41
N TYR A 225 -4.99 1.13 -15.00
CA TYR A 225 -5.81 0.97 -16.19
C TYR A 225 -6.93 -0.05 -15.95
N LEU A 226 -8.19 0.38 -16.12
CA LEU A 226 -9.37 -0.46 -15.98
C LEU A 226 -9.64 -1.25 -17.25
N LEU A 227 -9.57 -2.58 -17.18
CA LEU A 227 -10.01 -3.48 -18.27
C LEU A 227 -11.54 -3.63 -18.30
N GLY A 228 -12.19 -3.36 -17.20
CA GLY A 228 -13.63 -3.37 -16.99
C GLY A 228 -13.94 -2.77 -15.63
N ASN A 229 -15.16 -3.01 -15.11
CA ASN A 229 -15.53 -2.51 -13.78
C ASN A 229 -14.87 -3.29 -12.63
N ASP A 230 -14.42 -4.51 -12.89
CA ASP A 230 -13.96 -5.43 -11.85
C ASP A 230 -12.49 -5.82 -11.99
N VAL A 231 -11.78 -5.30 -13.01
CA VAL A 231 -10.37 -5.64 -13.26
C VAL A 231 -9.56 -4.38 -13.54
N GLN A 232 -8.47 -4.21 -12.79
CA GLN A 232 -7.47 -3.16 -12.96
C GLN A 232 -6.09 -3.79 -13.20
N LEU A 233 -5.34 -3.22 -14.12
CA LEU A 233 -3.89 -3.41 -14.24
C LEU A 233 -3.19 -2.15 -13.74
N ASP A 234 -2.03 -2.32 -13.13
CA ASP A 234 -1.28 -1.19 -12.60
C ASP A 234 0.22 -1.37 -12.72
N ALA A 235 0.93 -0.24 -12.69
CA ALA A 235 2.38 -0.19 -12.58
C ALA A 235 2.81 1.14 -11.94
N GLY A 236 4.00 1.16 -11.34
CA GLY A 236 4.55 2.36 -10.75
C GLY A 236 6.05 2.29 -10.55
N ALA A 237 6.59 3.45 -10.16
CA ALA A 237 7.99 3.62 -9.81
C ALA A 237 8.10 4.61 -8.65
N ASN A 238 8.99 4.31 -7.72
CA ASN A 238 9.34 5.16 -6.60
C ASN A 238 10.83 5.52 -6.69
N LEU A 239 11.15 6.77 -6.42
CA LEU A 239 12.51 7.30 -6.44
C LEU A 239 12.88 7.80 -5.05
N GLY A 240 13.93 7.24 -4.47
CA GLY A 240 14.43 7.64 -3.17
C GLY A 240 14.95 9.08 -3.18
N LEU A 241 14.60 9.84 -2.15
CA LEU A 241 15.04 11.22 -1.97
C LEU A 241 16.19 11.37 -0.97
N ASN A 242 16.60 10.27 -0.34
CA ASN A 242 17.75 10.24 0.57
C ASN A 242 18.43 8.86 0.56
N ARG A 243 19.60 8.76 1.18
CA ARG A 243 20.49 7.59 1.09
C ARG A 243 20.01 6.35 1.81
N VAL A 244 19.00 6.44 2.67
CA VAL A 244 18.45 5.31 3.44
C VAL A 244 17.14 4.78 2.84
N THR A 245 16.68 5.43 1.78
CA THR A 245 15.54 4.98 0.96
C THR A 245 16.08 4.30 -0.29
N PRO A 246 15.52 3.19 -0.77
CA PRO A 246 15.90 2.61 -2.06
C PRO A 246 15.97 3.67 -3.16
N ASP A 247 17.04 3.66 -3.96
CA ASP A 247 17.23 4.65 -5.03
C ASP A 247 16.11 4.57 -6.05
N VAL A 248 15.66 3.33 -6.33
CA VAL A 248 14.55 3.05 -7.25
C VAL A 248 13.80 1.80 -6.81
N GLU A 249 12.49 1.86 -6.97
CA GLU A 249 11.57 0.72 -6.84
C GLU A 249 10.65 0.70 -8.05
N LEU A 250 10.45 -0.46 -8.66
CA LEU A 250 9.61 -0.68 -9.82
C LEU A 250 8.64 -1.81 -9.54
N TYR A 251 7.36 -1.58 -9.77
CA TYR A 251 6.34 -2.57 -9.49
C TYR A 251 5.22 -2.57 -10.51
N GLY A 252 4.48 -3.68 -10.55
CA GLY A 252 3.29 -3.81 -11.36
C GLY A 252 2.40 -4.93 -10.86
N GLY A 253 1.11 -4.81 -11.14
CA GLY A 253 0.15 -5.74 -10.59
C GLY A 253 -1.20 -5.77 -11.28
N VAL A 254 -2.10 -6.53 -10.66
CA VAL A 254 -3.48 -6.71 -11.08
C VAL A 254 -4.39 -6.75 -9.87
N SER A 255 -5.54 -6.09 -9.99
CA SER A 255 -6.61 -6.15 -8.99
C SER A 255 -7.88 -6.67 -9.62
N VAL A 256 -8.57 -7.60 -8.95
CA VAL A 256 -9.80 -8.24 -9.43
C VAL A 256 -10.83 -8.27 -8.30
N ARG A 257 -12.08 -7.94 -8.63
CA ARG A 257 -13.23 -8.02 -7.72
C ARG A 257 -14.21 -9.09 -8.22
N PHE A 258 -14.82 -9.84 -7.28
CA PHE A 258 -15.77 -10.92 -7.55
C PHE A 258 -17.08 -10.70 -6.81
#